data_9da00c3e05e2602ba03af9cf62a82d6b
#
_entry.id   9da00c3e05e2602ba03af9cf62a82d6b
#
_cell.length_a   1.000
_cell.length_b   1.000
_cell.length_c   1.000
_cell.angle_alpha   90.00
_cell.angle_beta   90.00
_cell.angle_gamma   90.00
#
_symmetry.space_group_name_H-M   'P 1'
#
loop_
_entity.id
_entity.type
_entity.pdbx_description
1 polymer ?
#
loop_
_entity_poly.entity_id
_entity_poly.type
_entity_poly.pdbx_seq_one_letter_code
_entity_poly.pdbx_strand_id
1 'polypeptide(L)'
;MATKATGIAMLPKDRLSLPTFGFARFQDVLGQLANAGVPVVVNIWASWCGPCRVESPNLVQAAERHGGEVQFLGVDILDQRAAAQAFIQEEGYPYPSVFDQTGEIRDRLGYIGQPITIFYDAAGRKVDEWPGPIGLPQLLDRIDKILHSQPTASP
;
A
#
# COMPACT_ATOMS: atom_id res chain seq x y z
N MET A 1 -15.95 -2.26 9.57
CA MET A 1 -15.98 -3.51 9.02
C MET A 1 -14.67 -4.01 8.71
N ALA A 2 -14.09 -4.59 9.63
CA ALA A 2 -12.72 -5.05 9.54
C ALA A 2 -12.49 -6.00 8.39
N THR A 3 -13.49 -6.72 7.99
CA THR A 3 -13.27 -7.77 7.02
C THR A 3 -13.27 -7.32 5.59
N LYS A 4 -13.72 -6.09 5.31
CA LYS A 4 -13.74 -5.65 3.96
C LYS A 4 -12.37 -5.59 3.34
N ALA A 5 -11.44 -5.02 4.06
CA ALA A 5 -10.09 -4.81 3.54
C ALA A 5 -9.29 -6.10 3.40
N THR A 6 -9.73 -7.19 4.00
CA THR A 6 -9.01 -8.46 3.92
C THR A 6 -9.72 -9.49 3.05
N GLY A 7 -10.80 -9.09 2.40
CA GLY A 7 -11.61 -10.04 1.66
C GLY A 7 -11.27 -10.19 0.19
N ILE A 8 -10.18 -9.60 -0.27
CA ILE A 8 -9.82 -9.65 -1.68
C ILE A 8 -9.05 -10.94 -1.97
N ALA A 9 -9.63 -11.78 -2.82
CA ALA A 9 -9.04 -13.09 -3.09
C ALA A 9 -7.65 -13.03 -3.72
N MET A 10 -7.34 -11.97 -4.44
CA MET A 10 -6.04 -11.85 -5.09
C MET A 10 -4.93 -11.40 -4.14
N LEU A 11 -5.26 -10.94 -2.95
CA LEU A 11 -4.24 -10.52 -2.00
C LEU A 11 -3.86 -11.68 -1.09
N PRO A 12 -2.58 -11.82 -0.76
CA PRO A 12 -2.15 -12.92 0.10
C PRO A 12 -2.68 -12.74 1.51
N LYS A 13 -3.13 -13.80 2.11
CA LYS A 13 -3.53 -13.78 3.52
C LYS A 13 -2.31 -13.81 4.43
N ASP A 14 -1.26 -14.48 3.97
CA ASP A 14 -0.01 -14.53 4.71
C ASP A 14 0.82 -13.32 4.28
N ARG A 15 1.06 -12.40 5.18
CA ARG A 15 1.81 -11.19 4.89
C ARG A 15 3.25 -11.46 4.48
N LEU A 16 3.77 -12.65 4.72
CA LEU A 16 5.12 -13.00 4.33
C LEU A 16 5.18 -13.73 2.99
N SER A 17 4.05 -14.01 2.35
CA SER A 17 4.06 -14.77 1.10
C SER A 17 4.68 -14.02 -0.06
N LEU A 18 4.48 -12.73 -0.11
CA LEU A 18 5.14 -11.83 -1.08
C LEU A 18 5.05 -12.35 -2.51
N PRO A 19 3.84 -12.51 -3.06
CA PRO A 19 3.69 -13.03 -4.41
C PRO A 19 4.18 -12.03 -5.46
N THR A 20 4.69 -12.56 -6.58
CA THR A 20 5.16 -11.73 -7.67
C THR A 20 3.99 -11.10 -8.42
N PHE A 21 4.01 -9.79 -8.56
CA PHE A 21 3.02 -9.05 -9.32
C PHE A 21 3.70 -8.22 -10.39
N GLY A 22 3.10 -8.20 -11.57
CA GLY A 22 3.40 -7.17 -12.55
C GLY A 22 2.37 -6.07 -12.44
N PHE A 23 2.47 -5.09 -13.33
CA PHE A 23 1.60 -3.92 -13.28
C PHE A 23 0.12 -4.29 -13.55
N ALA A 24 -0.13 -5.23 -14.46
CA ALA A 24 -1.50 -5.63 -14.77
C ALA A 24 -2.21 -6.23 -13.56
N ARG A 25 -1.53 -7.12 -12.83
CA ARG A 25 -2.12 -7.71 -11.63
C ARG A 25 -2.34 -6.67 -10.54
N PHE A 26 -1.40 -5.73 -10.43
CA PHE A 26 -1.53 -4.64 -9.47
C PHE A 26 -2.79 -3.82 -9.77
N GLN A 27 -3.00 -3.47 -11.04
CA GLN A 27 -4.20 -2.72 -11.44
C GLN A 27 -5.47 -3.53 -11.20
N ASP A 28 -5.43 -4.84 -11.43
CA ASP A 28 -6.59 -5.69 -11.18
C ASP A 28 -6.99 -5.68 -9.70
N VAL A 29 -6.01 -5.73 -8.82
CA VAL A 29 -6.28 -5.66 -7.38
C VAL A 29 -6.89 -4.31 -7.01
N LEU A 30 -6.32 -3.21 -7.53
CA LEU A 30 -6.89 -1.90 -7.26
C LEU A 30 -8.33 -1.81 -7.76
N GLY A 31 -8.61 -2.38 -8.93
CA GLY A 31 -9.96 -2.41 -9.48
C GLY A 31 -10.93 -3.20 -8.61
N GLN A 32 -10.50 -4.34 -8.09
CA GLN A 32 -11.32 -5.14 -7.20
C GLN A 32 -11.63 -4.40 -5.90
N LEU A 33 -10.64 -3.71 -5.35
CA LEU A 33 -10.84 -2.93 -4.14
C LEU A 33 -11.81 -1.78 -4.38
N ALA A 34 -11.67 -1.10 -5.52
CA ALA A 34 -12.60 -0.03 -5.89
C ALA A 34 -14.02 -0.56 -6.03
N ASN A 35 -14.19 -1.71 -6.68
CA ASN A 35 -15.50 -2.32 -6.83
C ASN A 35 -16.11 -2.71 -5.49
N ALA A 36 -15.29 -3.06 -4.53
CA ALA A 36 -15.75 -3.38 -3.18
C ALA A 36 -15.92 -2.14 -2.30
N GLY A 37 -15.60 -0.95 -2.81
CA GLY A 37 -15.73 0.29 -2.05
C GLY A 37 -14.68 0.44 -0.96
N VAL A 38 -13.48 -0.12 -1.15
CA VAL A 38 -12.43 -0.11 -0.15
C VAL A 38 -11.34 0.89 -0.53
N PRO A 39 -11.09 1.92 0.30
CA PRO A 39 -9.96 2.81 0.07
C PRO A 39 -8.64 2.06 0.26
N VAL A 40 -7.58 2.54 -0.40
CA VAL A 40 -6.29 1.83 -0.42
C VAL A 40 -5.14 2.77 -0.14
N VAL A 41 -4.22 2.33 0.70
CA VAL A 41 -2.92 2.99 0.87
C VAL A 41 -1.87 2.04 0.29
N VAL A 42 -1.21 2.48 -0.77
CA VAL A 42 -0.12 1.72 -1.40
C VAL A 42 1.20 2.31 -0.96
N ASN A 43 2.11 1.48 -0.49
CA ASN A 43 3.44 1.93 -0.10
C ASN A 43 4.49 1.15 -0.89
N ILE A 44 5.24 1.87 -1.71
CA ILE A 44 6.32 1.29 -2.51
C ILE A 44 7.60 1.36 -1.69
N TRP A 45 8.25 0.21 -1.49
CA TRP A 45 9.38 0.10 -0.57
C TRP A 45 10.41 -0.92 -1.06
N ALA A 46 11.54 -0.97 -0.38
CA ALA A 46 12.54 -2.02 -0.59
C ALA A 46 13.27 -2.25 0.73
N SER A 47 13.74 -3.47 0.95
CA SER A 47 14.42 -3.81 2.21
C SER A 47 15.74 -3.07 2.37
N TRP A 48 16.40 -2.71 1.26
CA TRP A 48 17.67 -2.00 1.28
C TRP A 48 17.52 -0.48 1.39
N CYS A 49 16.29 0.01 1.45
CA CYS A 49 16.01 1.42 1.41
C CYS A 49 15.97 1.99 2.83
N GLY A 50 16.94 2.82 3.19
CA GLY A 50 17.01 3.43 4.52
C GLY A 50 15.79 4.26 4.88
N PRO A 51 15.37 5.21 4.00
CA PRO A 51 14.17 6.00 4.29
C PRO A 51 12.90 5.16 4.44
N CYS A 52 12.81 4.01 3.75
CA CYS A 52 11.68 3.11 3.91
C CYS A 52 11.66 2.55 5.34
N ARG A 53 12.82 2.25 5.89
CA ARG A 53 12.91 1.76 7.26
C ARG A 53 12.52 2.85 8.27
N VAL A 54 12.86 4.10 7.97
CA VAL A 54 12.53 5.23 8.85
C VAL A 54 11.01 5.39 8.99
N GLU A 55 10.26 5.21 7.89
CA GLU A 55 8.80 5.40 7.93
C GLU A 55 8.04 4.17 8.43
N SER A 56 8.67 3.00 8.49
CA SER A 56 7.98 1.76 8.83
C SER A 56 7.13 1.81 10.09
N PRO A 57 7.62 2.35 11.21
CA PRO A 57 6.78 2.42 12.41
C PRO A 57 5.50 3.21 12.20
N ASN A 58 5.54 4.24 11.37
CA ASN A 58 4.37 5.06 11.10
C ASN A 58 3.33 4.28 10.30
N LEU A 59 3.80 3.52 9.30
CA LEU A 59 2.90 2.68 8.51
C LEU A 59 2.26 1.59 9.36
N VAL A 60 3.04 0.98 10.25
CA VAL A 60 2.52 -0.06 11.13
C VAL A 60 1.44 0.50 12.05
N GLN A 61 1.70 1.67 12.66
CA GLN A 61 0.73 2.29 13.55
C GLN A 61 -0.54 2.68 12.82
N ALA A 62 -0.41 3.24 11.62
CA ALA A 62 -1.58 3.63 10.83
C ALA A 62 -2.39 2.41 10.42
N ALA A 63 -1.72 1.32 10.04
CA ALA A 63 -2.40 0.10 9.64
C ALA A 63 -3.10 -0.57 10.82
N GLU A 64 -2.50 -0.51 12.00
CA GLU A 64 -3.16 -1.04 13.20
C GLU A 64 -4.42 -0.26 13.53
N ARG A 65 -4.38 1.04 13.30
CA ARG A 65 -5.53 1.91 13.61
C ARG A 65 -6.63 1.81 12.56
N HIS A 66 -6.26 1.72 11.28
CA HIS A 66 -7.22 1.84 10.18
C HIS A 66 -7.32 0.61 9.28
N GLY A 67 -6.64 -0.47 9.62
CA GLY A 67 -6.61 -1.65 8.73
C GLY A 67 -7.96 -2.32 8.54
N GLY A 68 -8.95 -2.04 9.38
CA GLY A 68 -10.30 -2.56 9.18
C GLY A 68 -11.13 -1.74 8.20
N GLU A 69 -10.66 -0.53 7.86
CA GLU A 69 -11.40 0.38 6.98
C GLU A 69 -10.68 0.62 5.67
N VAL A 70 -9.37 0.49 5.65
CA VAL A 70 -8.54 0.80 4.51
C VAL A 70 -7.63 -0.39 4.25
N GLN A 71 -7.48 -0.74 2.99
CA GLN A 71 -6.52 -1.78 2.63
C GLN A 71 -5.14 -1.17 2.47
N PHE A 72 -4.20 -1.60 3.31
CA PHE A 72 -2.80 -1.26 3.11
C PHE A 72 -2.19 -2.33 2.21
N LEU A 73 -1.39 -1.90 1.25
CA LEU A 73 -0.75 -2.81 0.30
C LEU A 73 0.67 -2.33 0.05
N GLY A 74 1.64 -3.17 0.40
CA GLY A 74 3.04 -2.86 0.11
C GLY A 74 3.43 -3.36 -1.28
N VAL A 75 4.35 -2.66 -1.91
CA VAL A 75 4.95 -3.07 -3.19
C VAL A 75 6.46 -3.05 -2.98
N ASP A 76 7.04 -4.23 -2.87
CA ASP A 76 8.49 -4.38 -2.68
C ASP A 76 9.16 -4.42 -4.04
N ILE A 77 10.07 -3.50 -4.30
CA ILE A 77 10.69 -3.38 -5.62
C ILE A 77 12.18 -3.60 -5.58
N LEU A 78 12.72 -4.16 -6.67
CA LEU A 78 14.17 -4.25 -6.90
C LEU A 78 14.89 -4.91 -5.72
N ASP A 79 14.35 -6.01 -5.23
CA ASP A 79 14.78 -6.59 -3.97
C ASP A 79 15.08 -8.08 -4.10
N GLN A 80 15.55 -8.66 -3.02
CA GLN A 80 15.69 -10.10 -2.87
C GLN A 80 14.56 -10.57 -1.98
N ARG A 81 13.85 -11.61 -2.40
CA ARG A 81 12.65 -12.05 -1.68
C ARG A 81 12.93 -12.36 -0.20
N ALA A 82 14.03 -13.06 0.09
CA ALA A 82 14.36 -13.41 1.46
C ALA A 82 14.63 -12.17 2.32
N ALA A 83 15.34 -11.18 1.74
CA ALA A 83 15.62 -9.94 2.45
C ALA A 83 14.34 -9.14 2.69
N ALA A 84 13.44 -9.14 1.71
CA ALA A 84 12.16 -8.45 1.83
C ALA A 84 11.29 -9.11 2.90
N GLN A 85 11.25 -10.43 2.94
CA GLN A 85 10.48 -11.15 3.97
C GLN A 85 11.04 -10.87 5.37
N ALA A 86 12.36 -10.82 5.51
CA ALA A 86 13.00 -10.47 6.77
C ALA A 86 12.63 -9.05 7.19
N PHE A 87 12.59 -8.12 6.26
CA PHE A 87 12.21 -6.74 6.52
C PHE A 87 10.76 -6.66 7.02
N ILE A 88 9.84 -7.35 6.34
CA ILE A 88 8.43 -7.38 6.75
C ILE A 88 8.32 -7.89 8.19
N GLN A 89 9.05 -8.94 8.50
CA GLN A 89 9.01 -9.54 9.82
C GLN A 89 9.61 -8.63 10.87
N GLU A 90 10.76 -8.04 10.59
CA GLU A 90 11.43 -7.13 11.52
C GLU A 90 10.62 -5.87 11.81
N GLU A 91 10.06 -5.28 10.75
CA GLU A 91 9.30 -4.04 10.89
C GLU A 91 7.88 -4.29 11.37
N GLY A 92 7.39 -5.51 11.22
CA GLY A 92 6.08 -5.87 11.72
C GLY A 92 4.91 -5.41 10.87
N TYR A 93 5.09 -5.28 9.56
CA TYR A 93 4.00 -4.89 8.67
C TYR A 93 2.83 -5.86 8.83
N PRO A 94 1.66 -5.38 9.23
CA PRO A 94 0.50 -6.27 9.43
C PRO A 94 -0.34 -6.46 8.17
N TYR A 95 0.12 -6.01 7.03
CA TYR A 95 -0.63 -6.03 5.78
C TYR A 95 0.18 -6.74 4.69
N PRO A 96 -0.47 -7.17 3.61
CA PRO A 96 0.23 -7.88 2.54
C PRO A 96 1.12 -6.95 1.72
N SER A 97 2.15 -7.56 1.14
CA SER A 97 2.98 -6.91 0.13
C SER A 97 3.10 -7.83 -1.08
N VAL A 98 3.34 -7.22 -2.23
CA VAL A 98 3.62 -7.96 -3.46
C VAL A 98 5.05 -7.67 -3.89
N PHE A 99 5.63 -8.61 -4.66
CA PHE A 99 7.02 -8.54 -5.07
C PHE A 99 7.10 -8.11 -6.53
N ASP A 100 7.78 -6.99 -6.77
CA ASP A 100 7.96 -6.44 -8.11
C ASP A 100 9.45 -6.28 -8.35
N GLN A 101 10.09 -7.36 -8.79
CA GLN A 101 11.55 -7.41 -8.89
C GLN A 101 12.14 -6.34 -9.79
N THR A 102 11.45 -5.99 -10.85
CA THR A 102 11.98 -5.02 -11.82
C THR A 102 11.60 -3.58 -11.52
N GLY A 103 10.70 -3.34 -10.57
CA GLY A 103 10.22 -1.99 -10.30
C GLY A 103 9.21 -1.49 -11.32
N GLU A 104 8.63 -2.39 -12.10
CA GLU A 104 7.70 -2.04 -13.16
C GLU A 104 6.50 -1.24 -12.63
N ILE A 105 5.96 -1.64 -11.48
CA ILE A 105 4.79 -0.97 -10.92
C ILE A 105 5.11 0.48 -10.63
N ARG A 106 6.23 0.74 -9.94
CA ARG A 106 6.65 2.12 -9.65
C ARG A 106 6.82 2.92 -10.94
N ASP A 107 7.53 2.32 -11.90
CA ASP A 107 7.87 3.04 -13.13
C ASP A 107 6.63 3.33 -13.96
N ARG A 108 5.69 2.38 -14.06
CA ARG A 108 4.46 2.56 -14.81
C ARG A 108 3.54 3.57 -14.15
N LEU A 109 3.61 3.70 -12.83
CA LEU A 109 2.86 4.74 -12.12
C LEU A 109 3.50 6.12 -12.24
N GLY A 110 4.71 6.19 -12.79
CA GLY A 110 5.36 7.48 -13.06
C GLY A 110 6.23 8.00 -11.93
N TYR A 111 6.60 7.14 -10.98
CA TYR A 111 7.44 7.58 -9.87
C TYR A 111 8.90 7.19 -10.07
N ILE A 112 9.79 7.96 -9.42
CA ILE A 112 11.20 7.74 -9.52
C ILE A 112 11.71 7.47 -8.14
N GLY A 113 12.06 6.53 -7.64
CA GLY A 113 12.61 6.29 -6.30
C GLY A 113 11.58 5.75 -5.34
N GLN A 114 11.98 5.58 -4.12
CA GLN A 114 11.18 5.05 -3.02
C GLN A 114 11.71 5.63 -1.71
N PRO A 115 10.86 5.68 -0.66
CA PRO A 115 9.49 5.20 -0.65
C PRO A 115 8.53 6.18 -1.29
N ILE A 116 7.41 5.66 -1.75
CA ILE A 116 6.29 6.46 -2.22
C ILE A 116 5.04 5.91 -1.56
N THR A 117 4.21 6.78 -1.00
CA THR A 117 2.92 6.37 -0.45
C THR A 117 1.83 7.00 -1.30
N ILE A 118 0.87 6.18 -1.74
CA ILE A 118 -0.18 6.62 -2.65
C ILE A 118 -1.53 6.32 -2.01
N PHE A 119 -2.44 7.26 -2.11
CA PHE A 119 -3.74 7.19 -1.43
C PHE A 119 -4.86 7.15 -2.46
N TYR A 120 -5.67 6.09 -2.43
CA TYR A 120 -6.81 5.91 -3.33
C TYR A 120 -8.08 5.91 -2.51
N ASP A 121 -9.11 6.62 -2.97
CA ASP A 121 -10.39 6.63 -2.26
C ASP A 121 -11.20 5.36 -2.57
N ALA A 122 -12.38 5.26 -2.00
CA ALA A 122 -13.24 4.08 -2.14
C ALA A 122 -13.70 3.86 -3.59
N ALA A 123 -13.63 4.86 -4.43
CA ALA A 123 -13.96 4.74 -5.85
C ALA A 123 -12.76 4.40 -6.71
N GLY A 124 -11.59 4.23 -6.11
CA GLY A 124 -10.37 3.89 -6.84
C GLY A 124 -9.63 5.07 -7.43
N ARG A 125 -9.99 6.29 -7.06
CA ARG A 125 -9.32 7.48 -7.57
C ARG A 125 -8.14 7.83 -6.70
N LYS A 126 -7.03 8.18 -7.33
CA LYS A 126 -5.87 8.66 -6.57
C LYS A 126 -6.16 10.05 -6.01
N VAL A 127 -6.18 10.15 -4.70
CA VAL A 127 -6.48 11.41 -4.01
C VAL A 127 -5.20 12.16 -3.66
N ASP A 128 -4.16 11.44 -3.29
CA ASP A 128 -2.91 12.07 -2.87
C ASP A 128 -1.74 11.11 -3.03
N GLU A 129 -0.55 11.65 -2.94
CA GLU A 129 0.68 10.88 -2.98
C GLU A 129 1.73 11.59 -2.14
N TRP A 130 2.66 10.83 -1.60
CA TRP A 130 3.73 11.40 -0.77
C TRP A 130 5.05 10.74 -1.14
N PRO A 131 5.90 11.42 -1.90
CA PRO A 131 7.26 10.93 -2.18
C PRO A 131 8.14 11.09 -0.95
N GLY A 132 8.96 10.08 -0.68
CA GLY A 132 9.85 10.09 0.46
C GLY A 132 9.19 9.57 1.73
N PRO A 133 9.94 9.54 2.83
CA PRO A 133 9.39 9.01 4.09
C PRO A 133 8.26 9.89 4.61
N ILE A 134 7.20 9.25 5.09
CA ILE A 134 6.01 9.97 5.54
C ILE A 134 5.91 9.88 7.07
N GLY A 135 5.57 11.01 7.69
CA GLY A 135 5.33 11.05 9.13
C GLY A 135 3.94 10.57 9.48
N LEU A 136 3.75 10.18 10.73
CA LEU A 136 2.45 9.66 11.18
C LEU A 136 1.33 10.69 11.04
N PRO A 137 1.51 11.97 11.42
CA PRO A 137 0.43 12.95 11.26
C PRO A 137 -0.01 13.12 9.82
N GLN A 138 0.96 13.14 8.87
CA GLN A 138 0.65 13.28 7.46
C GLN A 138 -0.09 12.06 6.93
N LEU A 139 0.35 10.88 7.38
CA LEU A 139 -0.26 9.62 6.97
C LEU A 139 -1.71 9.54 7.45
N LEU A 140 -1.96 9.85 8.70
CA LEU A 140 -3.31 9.82 9.27
C LEU A 140 -4.22 10.84 8.62
N ASP A 141 -3.69 12.02 8.30
CA ASP A 141 -4.46 13.06 7.63
C ASP A 141 -4.94 12.60 6.25
N ARG A 142 -4.06 11.98 5.49
CA ARG A 142 -4.43 11.50 4.15
C ARG A 142 -5.36 10.30 4.19
N ILE A 143 -5.19 9.44 5.19
CA ILE A 143 -6.13 8.34 5.39
C ILE A 143 -7.53 8.89 5.68
N ASP A 144 -7.61 9.91 6.52
CA ASP A 144 -8.88 10.54 6.80
C ASP A 144 -9.55 11.08 5.54
N LYS A 145 -8.76 11.66 4.65
CA LYS A 145 -9.27 12.18 3.38
C LYS A 145 -9.85 11.09 2.51
N ILE A 146 -9.20 9.94 2.39
CA ILE A 146 -9.72 8.87 1.54
C ILE A 146 -10.91 8.16 2.18
N LEU A 147 -11.03 8.20 3.49
CA LEU A 147 -12.18 7.63 4.19
C LEU A 147 -13.42 8.50 4.02
N HIS A 148 -13.23 9.80 3.90
CA HIS A 148 -14.35 10.75 3.83
C HIS A 148 -14.50 11.40 2.45
N SER A 149 -13.78 10.90 1.45
CA SER A 149 -13.89 11.41 0.09
C SER A 149 -15.24 11.04 -0.49
N GLN A 150 -15.90 12.01 -1.11
CA GLN A 150 -17.20 11.78 -1.74
C GLN A 150 -16.98 11.27 -3.17
N PRO A 151 -17.56 10.15 -3.50
CA PRO A 151 -17.30 9.59 -4.81
C PRO A 151 -17.86 10.44 -5.91
N THR A 152 -18.80 11.24 -5.78
CA THR A 152 -19.24 11.87 -6.86
C THR A 152 -19.47 13.11 -6.69
N ALA A 153 -19.05 13.71 -7.00
CA ALA A 153 -19.18 14.84 -6.81
C ALA A 153 -20.15 15.37 -7.55
N SER A 154 -20.61 15.35 -7.94
CA SER A 154 -21.34 15.88 -8.46
C SER A 154 -21.86 16.48 -8.78
N PRO A 155 -22.20 16.93 -9.02
CA PRO A 155 -22.68 17.41 -9.72
C PRO A 155 -22.74 17.83 -10.34
#